data_99cee90d8026d43bf1792cdf6afc90fe
#
_entry.id   99cee90d8026d43bf1792cdf6afc90fe
#
_cell.length_a   1.000
_cell.length_b   1.000
_cell.length_c   1.000
_cell.angle_alpha   90.00
_cell.angle_beta   90.00
_cell.angle_gamma   90.00
#
_symmetry.space_group_name_H-M   'P 1'
#
loop_
_entity.id
_entity.type
_entity.pdbx_description
1 polymer ?
#
loop_
_entity_poly.entity_id
_entity_poly.type
_entity_poly.pdbx_seq_one_letter_code
_entity_poly.pdbx_strand_id
1 'polypeptide(L)'
;DVRVFNRHGIDKDERSIAIERAEIEVVQEDKLVEEEILNRNIKLRAMDLLKNKKLNKDYKLIKTDLPIQTEELNNLSLKDIWKLTFSDDQISQNLLKLKKQFDEASEDIKLRFEDKVIKIKQGDDLLPTVMKVVKVFVAVKRRLVPGDKMAGRHGNKGVVSKIVPVQDMPSMANGKP
;
A
#
# COMPACT_ATOMS: atom_id res chain seq x y z
N ASP A 1 -2.42 -7.73 -19.63
CA ASP A 1 -3.18 -8.22 -18.49
C ASP A 1 -4.34 -9.11 -18.98
N VAL A 2 -4.60 -10.19 -18.26
CA VAL A 2 -5.68 -11.13 -18.59
C VAL A 2 -6.51 -11.34 -17.32
N ARG A 3 -7.82 -11.13 -17.43
CA ARG A 3 -8.77 -11.39 -16.36
C ARG A 3 -9.79 -12.42 -16.80
N VAL A 4 -10.09 -13.35 -15.92
CA VAL A 4 -11.04 -14.43 -16.17
C VAL A 4 -12.17 -14.33 -15.19
N PHE A 5 -13.38 -14.29 -15.70
CA PHE A 5 -14.63 -14.30 -14.94
C PHE A 5 -15.32 -15.62 -15.20
N ASN A 6 -15.40 -16.50 -14.21
CA ASN A 6 -16.08 -17.76 -14.31
C ASN A 6 -17.48 -17.64 -13.68
N ARG A 7 -18.45 -18.31 -14.27
CA ARG A 7 -19.78 -18.40 -13.69
C ARG A 7 -19.71 -19.16 -12.36
N HIS A 8 -20.50 -18.70 -11.40
CA HIS A 8 -20.63 -19.34 -10.09
C HIS A 8 -21.02 -20.83 -10.22
N GLY A 9 -20.35 -21.71 -9.47
CA GLY A 9 -20.68 -23.14 -9.40
C GLY A 9 -20.22 -24.00 -10.58
N ILE A 10 -19.36 -23.48 -11.47
CA ILE A 10 -18.76 -24.24 -12.58
C ILE A 10 -17.31 -24.61 -12.22
N ASP A 11 -16.92 -25.82 -12.64
CA ASP A 11 -15.54 -26.27 -12.49
C ASP A 11 -14.59 -25.37 -13.30
N LYS A 12 -13.51 -24.94 -12.65
CA LYS A 12 -12.51 -24.06 -13.22
C LYS A 12 -11.40 -24.87 -13.87
N ASP A 13 -10.97 -24.46 -15.06
CA ASP A 13 -9.82 -25.03 -15.72
C ASP A 13 -8.50 -24.57 -15.07
N GLU A 14 -7.42 -25.33 -15.27
CA GLU A 14 -6.09 -25.06 -14.67
C GLU A 14 -5.60 -23.64 -14.96
N ARG A 15 -5.88 -23.14 -16.16
CA ARG A 15 -5.47 -21.80 -16.58
C ARG A 15 -6.24 -20.68 -15.84
N SER A 16 -7.52 -20.88 -15.61
CA SER A 16 -8.33 -19.97 -14.79
C SER A 16 -7.85 -19.95 -13.35
N ILE A 17 -7.53 -21.11 -12.78
CA ILE A 17 -6.99 -21.24 -11.43
C ILE A 17 -5.62 -20.54 -11.33
N ALA A 18 -4.76 -20.65 -12.33
CA ALA A 18 -3.47 -19.97 -12.35
C ALA A 18 -3.61 -18.45 -12.38
N ILE A 19 -4.56 -17.92 -13.18
CA ILE A 19 -4.84 -16.48 -13.24
C ILE A 19 -5.41 -15.98 -11.92
N GLU A 20 -6.35 -16.70 -11.31
CA GLU A 20 -6.90 -16.36 -10.01
C GLU A 20 -5.82 -16.35 -8.90
N ARG A 21 -4.90 -17.32 -8.93
CA ARG A 21 -3.78 -17.34 -7.99
C ARG A 21 -2.90 -16.11 -8.14
N ALA A 22 -2.55 -15.75 -9.37
CA ALA A 22 -1.75 -14.56 -9.64
C ALA A 22 -2.47 -13.28 -9.18
N GLU A 23 -3.79 -13.20 -9.36
CA GLU A 23 -4.59 -12.07 -8.87
C GLU A 23 -4.62 -12.00 -7.34
N ILE A 24 -4.73 -13.15 -6.66
CA ILE A 24 -4.67 -13.23 -5.20
C ILE A 24 -3.28 -12.84 -4.68
N GLU A 25 -2.20 -13.21 -5.37
CA GLU A 25 -0.83 -12.80 -5.02
C GLU A 25 -0.67 -11.29 -5.05
N VAL A 26 -1.19 -10.62 -6.08
CA VAL A 26 -1.18 -9.14 -6.17
C VAL A 26 -1.95 -8.51 -5.00
N VAL A 27 -3.14 -9.02 -4.67
CA VAL A 27 -3.93 -8.54 -3.53
C VAL A 27 -3.21 -8.79 -2.19
N GLN A 28 -2.44 -9.87 -2.10
CA GLN A 28 -1.62 -10.17 -0.93
C GLN A 28 -0.42 -9.22 -0.79
N GLU A 29 0.23 -8.88 -1.89
CA GLU A 29 1.29 -7.86 -1.92
C GLU A 29 0.75 -6.49 -1.49
N ASP A 30 -0.40 -6.08 -2.02
CA ASP A 30 -1.08 -4.84 -1.62
C ASP A 30 -1.35 -4.82 -0.11
N LYS A 31 -1.85 -5.93 0.46
CA LYS A 31 -2.07 -6.06 1.89
C LYS A 31 -0.78 -5.86 2.69
N LEU A 32 0.32 -6.50 2.29
CA LEU A 32 1.61 -6.38 2.96
C LEU A 32 2.11 -4.93 2.95
N VAL A 33 1.96 -4.23 1.83
CA VAL A 33 2.31 -2.81 1.72
C VAL A 33 1.43 -1.94 2.62
N GLU A 34 0.11 -2.19 2.66
CA GLU A 34 -0.81 -1.47 3.57
C GLU A 34 -0.42 -1.70 5.05
N GLU A 35 -0.11 -2.94 5.44
CA GLU A 35 0.34 -3.29 6.79
C GLU A 35 1.68 -2.61 7.14
N GLU A 36 2.62 -2.54 6.20
CA GLU A 36 3.90 -1.85 6.40
C GLU A 36 3.71 -0.34 6.61
N ILE A 37 2.87 0.29 5.78
CA ILE A 37 2.54 1.71 5.91
C ILE A 37 1.87 1.99 7.26
N LEU A 38 0.91 1.16 7.67
CA LEU A 38 0.24 1.28 8.96
C LEU A 38 1.25 1.16 10.11
N ASN A 39 2.09 0.13 10.09
CA ASN A 39 3.13 -0.11 11.09
C ASN A 39 4.09 1.08 11.21
N ARG A 40 4.55 1.62 10.08
CA ARG A 40 5.44 2.78 10.05
C ARG A 40 4.78 4.03 10.62
N ASN A 41 3.54 4.30 10.22
CA ASN A 41 2.80 5.48 10.68
C ASN A 41 2.52 5.42 12.19
N ILE A 42 2.03 4.28 12.67
CA ILE A 42 1.76 4.07 14.10
C ILE A 42 3.05 4.15 14.92
N LYS A 43 4.16 3.60 14.41
CA LYS A 43 5.47 3.69 15.06
C LYS A 43 5.92 5.15 15.20
N LEU A 44 5.81 5.96 14.15
CA LEU A 44 6.15 7.38 14.19
C LEU A 44 5.28 8.13 15.23
N ARG A 45 3.97 7.92 15.21
CA ARG A 45 3.05 8.55 16.18
C ARG A 45 3.33 8.11 17.62
N ALA A 46 3.65 6.83 17.84
CA ALA A 46 4.05 6.33 19.16
C ALA A 46 5.37 6.96 19.62
N MET A 47 6.35 7.10 18.72
CA MET A 47 7.62 7.75 19.02
C MET A 47 7.44 9.23 19.41
N ASP A 48 6.58 9.96 18.71
CA ASP A 48 6.28 11.36 19.02
C ASP A 48 5.63 11.51 20.41
N LEU A 49 4.76 10.57 20.80
CA LEU A 49 4.14 10.55 22.12
C LEU A 49 5.13 10.21 23.23
N LEU A 50 6.12 9.37 22.97
CA LEU A 50 7.03 8.81 23.95
C LEU A 50 8.35 9.57 24.07
N LYS A 51 8.66 10.45 23.12
CA LYS A 51 9.87 11.26 23.11
C LYS A 51 9.98 12.10 24.38
N ASN A 52 11.17 12.08 25.02
CA ASN A 52 11.48 12.80 26.24
C ASN A 52 10.64 12.40 27.46
N LYS A 53 10.01 11.23 27.43
CA LYS A 53 9.26 10.70 28.59
C LYS A 53 10.07 9.70 29.38
N LYS A 54 9.74 9.51 30.67
CA LYS A 54 10.42 8.57 31.55
C LYS A 54 9.60 7.30 31.72
N LEU A 55 10.28 6.16 31.76
CA LEU A 55 9.68 4.87 32.05
C LEU A 55 9.44 4.68 33.55
N ASN A 56 8.51 3.81 33.87
CA ASN A 56 8.28 3.36 35.25
C ASN A 56 9.13 2.12 35.59
N LYS A 57 9.50 1.32 34.59
CA LYS A 57 10.35 0.13 34.73
C LYS A 57 11.34 0.06 33.58
N ASP A 58 12.54 -0.41 33.89
CA ASP A 58 13.55 -0.67 32.85
C ASP A 58 13.07 -1.68 31.82
N TYR A 59 13.29 -1.39 30.55
CA TYR A 59 12.94 -2.27 29.46
C TYR A 59 14.08 -2.35 28.44
N LYS A 60 14.65 -3.54 28.30
CA LYS A 60 15.80 -3.80 27.42
C LYS A 60 16.97 -2.83 27.70
N LEU A 61 17.29 -1.97 26.75
CA LEU A 61 18.38 -0.98 26.85
C LEU A 61 17.94 0.37 27.44
N ILE A 62 16.64 0.57 27.67
CA ILE A 62 16.09 1.85 28.15
C ILE A 62 15.94 1.80 29.66
N LYS A 63 16.61 2.75 30.34
CA LYS A 63 16.60 2.88 31.81
C LYS A 63 15.56 3.88 32.28
N THR A 64 15.00 3.66 33.45
CA THR A 64 13.95 4.51 34.08
C THR A 64 14.40 5.93 34.40
N ASP A 65 15.69 6.14 34.67
CA ASP A 65 16.22 7.42 35.16
C ASP A 65 16.42 8.48 34.06
N LEU A 66 16.49 8.05 32.81
CA LEU A 66 16.78 8.92 31.66
C LEU A 66 15.53 9.12 30.77
N PRO A 67 15.39 10.30 30.18
CA PRO A 67 14.35 10.50 29.15
C PRO A 67 14.67 9.67 27.92
N ILE A 68 13.66 9.00 27.38
CA ILE A 68 13.82 8.12 26.20
C ILE A 68 14.27 8.96 24.98
N GLN A 69 15.35 8.51 24.35
CA GLN A 69 15.87 9.14 23.12
C GLN A 69 15.22 8.53 21.87
N THR A 70 15.17 9.32 20.79
CA THR A 70 14.56 8.91 19.52
C THR A 70 15.26 7.69 18.91
N GLU A 71 16.59 7.58 19.12
CA GLU A 71 17.40 6.47 18.60
C GLU A 71 17.05 5.13 19.28
N GLU A 72 16.78 5.16 20.58
CA GLU A 72 16.36 3.99 21.36
C GLU A 72 15.00 3.48 20.89
N LEU A 73 14.06 4.39 20.64
CA LEU A 73 12.72 4.06 20.12
C LEU A 73 12.79 3.49 18.69
N ASN A 74 13.71 3.98 17.86
CA ASN A 74 13.90 3.45 16.50
C ASN A 74 14.26 1.97 16.49
N ASN A 75 15.04 1.53 17.46
CA ASN A 75 15.52 0.15 17.58
C ASN A 75 14.47 -0.80 18.19
N LEU A 76 13.36 -0.27 18.72
CA LEU A 76 12.27 -1.07 19.26
C LEU A 76 11.27 -1.48 18.19
N SER A 77 10.75 -2.70 18.31
CA SER A 77 9.58 -3.12 17.53
C SER A 77 8.30 -2.51 18.10
N LEU A 78 7.24 -2.42 17.28
CA LEU A 78 5.92 -1.99 17.77
C LEU A 78 5.42 -2.83 18.95
N LYS A 79 5.69 -4.15 18.91
CA LYS A 79 5.33 -5.06 20.00
C LYS A 79 6.04 -4.73 21.31
N ASP A 80 7.25 -4.22 21.22
CA ASP A 80 8.02 -3.79 22.41
C ASP A 80 7.50 -2.45 22.93
N ILE A 81 7.15 -1.52 22.04
CA ILE A 81 6.57 -0.21 22.40
C ILE A 81 5.28 -0.39 23.21
N TRP A 82 4.42 -1.36 22.85
CA TRP A 82 3.18 -1.63 23.58
C TRP A 82 3.37 -2.21 24.98
N LYS A 83 4.58 -2.70 25.31
CA LYS A 83 4.92 -3.24 26.63
C LYS A 83 5.50 -2.21 27.58
N LEU A 84 5.80 -1.00 27.09
CA LEU A 84 6.35 0.07 27.90
C LEU A 84 5.31 0.57 28.88
N THR A 85 5.72 0.78 30.14
CA THR A 85 4.87 1.30 31.21
C THR A 85 5.39 2.65 31.66
N PHE A 86 4.49 3.62 31.79
CA PHE A 86 4.79 4.99 32.14
C PHE A 86 4.12 5.35 33.46
N SER A 87 4.74 6.26 34.23
CA SER A 87 4.17 6.78 35.47
C SER A 87 3.05 7.80 35.24
N ASP A 88 2.97 8.34 34.03
CA ASP A 88 1.97 9.30 33.62
C ASP A 88 0.75 8.59 33.02
N ASP A 89 -0.39 8.70 33.70
CA ASP A 89 -1.65 8.07 33.29
C ASP A 89 -2.15 8.60 31.91
N GLN A 90 -1.88 9.86 31.56
CA GLN A 90 -2.29 10.43 30.28
C GLN A 90 -1.53 9.77 29.12
N ILE A 91 -0.24 9.51 29.30
CA ILE A 91 0.58 8.83 28.27
C ILE A 91 0.11 7.40 28.08
N SER A 92 -0.13 6.70 29.20
CA SER A 92 -0.64 5.34 29.18
C SER A 92 -2.00 5.23 28.49
N GLN A 93 -2.91 6.16 28.74
CA GLN A 93 -4.20 6.22 28.06
C GLN A 93 -4.07 6.54 26.55
N ASN A 94 -3.20 7.48 26.18
CA ASN A 94 -2.97 7.81 24.78
C ASN A 94 -2.33 6.65 24.03
N LEU A 95 -1.41 5.92 24.66
CA LEU A 95 -0.80 4.72 24.08
C LEU A 95 -1.84 3.61 23.90
N LEU A 96 -2.73 3.40 24.86
CA LEU A 96 -3.83 2.45 24.75
C LEU A 96 -4.81 2.82 23.62
N LYS A 97 -5.15 4.11 23.48
CA LYS A 97 -5.98 4.59 22.36
C LYS A 97 -5.30 4.35 21.02
N LEU A 98 -4.00 4.62 20.93
CA LEU A 98 -3.23 4.39 19.72
C LEU A 98 -3.16 2.90 19.36
N LYS A 99 -2.97 2.04 20.37
CA LYS A 99 -3.01 0.59 20.20
C LYS A 99 -4.37 0.12 19.69
N LYS A 100 -5.46 0.62 20.27
CA LYS A 100 -6.82 0.27 19.83
C LYS A 100 -7.05 0.68 18.38
N GLN A 101 -6.63 1.89 17.97
CA GLN A 101 -6.68 2.34 16.58
C GLN A 101 -5.87 1.45 15.65
N PHE A 102 -4.72 0.98 16.09
CA PHE A 102 -3.89 0.04 15.32
C PHE A 102 -4.57 -1.31 15.15
N ASP A 103 -5.12 -1.86 16.22
CA ASP A 103 -5.78 -3.17 16.19
C ASP A 103 -7.04 -3.12 15.29
N GLU A 104 -7.88 -2.07 15.40
CA GLU A 104 -9.03 -1.82 14.54
C GLU A 104 -8.63 -1.69 13.06
N ALA A 105 -7.62 -0.86 12.75
CA ALA A 105 -7.15 -0.68 11.37
C ALA A 105 -6.52 -1.96 10.80
N SER A 106 -5.80 -2.74 11.61
CA SER A 106 -5.22 -4.02 11.20
C SER A 106 -6.29 -5.07 10.91
N GLU A 107 -7.36 -5.07 11.70
CA GLU A 107 -8.52 -5.96 11.48
C GLU A 107 -9.27 -5.58 10.20
N ASP A 108 -9.49 -4.29 9.96
CA ASP A 108 -10.10 -3.78 8.72
C ASP A 108 -9.31 -4.17 7.47
N ILE A 109 -7.98 -4.10 7.52
CA ILE A 109 -7.12 -4.55 6.41
C ILE A 109 -7.33 -6.05 6.14
N LYS A 110 -7.37 -6.86 7.19
CA LYS A 110 -7.60 -8.31 7.06
C LYS A 110 -8.96 -8.63 6.48
N LEU A 111 -10.02 -8.01 7.01
CA LEU A 111 -11.38 -8.21 6.52
C LEU A 111 -11.51 -7.82 5.04
N ARG A 112 -10.97 -6.66 4.65
CA ARG A 112 -10.96 -6.23 3.25
C ARG A 112 -10.20 -7.19 2.34
N PHE A 113 -9.11 -7.76 2.81
CA PHE A 113 -8.36 -8.77 2.07
C PHE A 113 -9.19 -10.05 1.91
N GLU A 114 -9.75 -10.56 2.99
CA GLU A 114 -10.57 -11.78 2.98
C GLU A 114 -11.78 -11.62 2.05
N ASP A 115 -12.48 -10.50 2.11
CA ASP A 115 -13.60 -10.18 1.21
C ASP A 115 -13.17 -10.15 -0.26
N LYS A 116 -12.01 -9.56 -0.58
CA LYS A 116 -11.48 -9.55 -1.94
C LYS A 116 -11.17 -10.97 -2.42
N VAL A 117 -10.52 -11.78 -1.59
CA VAL A 117 -10.18 -13.19 -1.92
C VAL A 117 -11.44 -14.02 -2.10
N ILE A 118 -12.44 -13.84 -1.24
CA ILE A 118 -13.73 -14.54 -1.39
C ILE A 118 -14.38 -14.17 -2.72
N LYS A 119 -14.45 -12.89 -3.08
CA LYS A 119 -15.01 -12.41 -4.35
C LYS A 119 -14.29 -13.00 -5.56
N ILE A 120 -12.94 -13.06 -5.54
CA ILE A 120 -12.16 -13.67 -6.63
C ILE A 120 -12.49 -15.17 -6.76
N LYS A 121 -12.63 -15.88 -5.65
CA LYS A 121 -12.88 -17.33 -5.63
C LYS A 121 -14.33 -17.70 -5.94
N GLN A 122 -15.28 -16.90 -5.51
CA GLN A 122 -16.70 -17.21 -5.58
C GLN A 122 -17.22 -17.30 -7.02
N GLY A 123 -16.60 -16.56 -7.95
CA GLY A 123 -17.08 -16.43 -9.33
C GLY A 123 -18.11 -15.32 -9.48
N ASP A 124 -18.53 -15.10 -10.71
CA ASP A 124 -19.39 -13.98 -11.09
C ASP A 124 -20.77 -14.44 -11.56
N ASP A 125 -21.76 -13.57 -11.35
CA ASP A 125 -23.11 -13.77 -11.88
C ASP A 125 -23.14 -13.36 -13.36
N LEU A 126 -22.78 -14.30 -14.22
CA LEU A 126 -22.81 -14.13 -15.67
C LEU A 126 -24.19 -14.45 -16.23
N LEU A 127 -24.50 -13.93 -17.42
CA LEU A 127 -25.74 -14.23 -18.13
C LEU A 127 -25.95 -15.76 -18.24
N PRO A 128 -27.20 -16.27 -18.23
CA PRO A 128 -27.50 -17.71 -18.15
C PRO A 128 -26.81 -18.58 -19.22
N THR A 129 -26.51 -18.01 -20.37
CA THR A 129 -25.87 -18.71 -21.50
C THR A 129 -24.33 -18.60 -21.51
N VAL A 130 -23.77 -17.74 -20.63
CA VAL A 130 -22.31 -17.48 -20.59
C VAL A 130 -21.69 -18.27 -19.43
N MET A 131 -20.76 -19.12 -19.74
CA MET A 131 -20.04 -19.92 -18.73
C MET A 131 -18.78 -19.22 -18.23
N LYS A 132 -18.11 -18.48 -19.12
CA LYS A 132 -16.83 -17.83 -18.86
C LYS A 132 -16.65 -16.60 -19.73
N VAL A 133 -16.12 -15.54 -19.15
CA VAL A 133 -15.67 -14.33 -19.89
C VAL A 133 -14.19 -14.13 -19.64
N VAL A 134 -13.43 -13.97 -20.72
CA VAL A 134 -12.01 -13.64 -20.65
C VAL A 134 -11.82 -12.23 -21.19
N LYS A 135 -11.30 -11.33 -20.37
CA LYS A 135 -10.92 -9.97 -20.78
C LYS A 135 -9.40 -9.91 -20.94
N VAL A 136 -8.96 -9.57 -22.14
CA VAL A 136 -7.55 -9.41 -22.47
C VAL A 136 -7.27 -7.93 -22.70
N PHE A 137 -6.36 -7.37 -21.90
CA PHE A 137 -5.91 -5.99 -22.02
C PHE A 137 -4.53 -6.00 -22.70
N VAL A 138 -4.45 -5.39 -23.86
CA VAL A 138 -3.20 -5.29 -24.62
C VAL A 138 -2.68 -3.87 -24.60
N ALA A 139 -1.43 -3.69 -24.16
CA ALA A 139 -0.73 -2.43 -24.22
C ALA A 139 0.37 -2.50 -25.28
N VAL A 140 0.37 -1.53 -26.19
CA VAL A 140 1.38 -1.41 -27.24
C VAL A 140 2.18 -0.14 -27.02
N LYS A 141 3.50 -0.27 -26.83
CA LYS A 141 4.41 0.86 -26.72
C LYS A 141 4.89 1.26 -28.11
N ARG A 142 4.46 2.43 -28.59
CA ARG A 142 4.88 3.01 -29.85
C ARG A 142 5.83 4.18 -29.61
N ARG A 143 6.88 4.30 -30.42
CA ARG A 143 7.73 5.50 -30.41
C ARG A 143 6.95 6.68 -30.95
N LEU A 144 7.11 7.82 -30.29
CA LEU A 144 6.60 9.10 -30.78
C LEU A 144 7.42 9.53 -32.00
N VAL A 145 6.75 9.94 -33.06
CA VAL A 145 7.38 10.42 -34.29
C VAL A 145 6.87 11.84 -34.64
N PRO A 146 7.68 12.64 -35.38
CA PRO A 146 7.20 13.90 -35.91
C PRO A 146 5.94 13.68 -36.75
N GLY A 147 4.92 14.54 -36.56
CA GLY A 147 3.61 14.41 -37.18
C GLY A 147 2.53 13.79 -36.28
N ASP A 148 2.92 13.14 -35.16
CA ASP A 148 1.94 12.59 -34.21
C ASP A 148 1.20 13.71 -33.46
N LYS A 149 -0.12 13.54 -33.34
CA LYS A 149 -0.97 14.49 -32.63
C LYS A 149 -1.01 14.15 -31.15
N MET A 150 -0.64 15.09 -30.30
CA MET A 150 -0.64 14.95 -28.85
C MET A 150 -1.53 16.00 -28.20
N ALA A 151 -2.09 15.68 -27.05
CA ALA A 151 -2.92 16.60 -26.28
C ALA A 151 -2.65 16.46 -24.77
N GLY A 152 -2.66 17.57 -24.06
CA GLY A 152 -2.70 17.60 -22.61
C GLY A 152 -4.13 17.46 -22.07
N ARG A 153 -4.25 17.36 -20.73
CA ARG A 153 -5.55 17.20 -20.03
C ARG A 153 -6.48 18.41 -20.17
N HIS A 154 -5.95 19.58 -20.50
CA HIS A 154 -6.68 20.85 -20.55
C HIS A 154 -7.04 21.29 -21.99
N GLY A 155 -7.06 20.34 -22.94
CA GLY A 155 -7.46 20.63 -24.32
C GLY A 155 -6.37 21.28 -25.17
N ASN A 156 -5.17 21.48 -24.66
CA ASN A 156 -3.99 21.95 -25.38
C ASN A 156 -3.51 20.82 -26.32
N LYS A 157 -3.94 20.86 -27.55
CA LYS A 157 -3.59 19.90 -28.61
C LYS A 157 -2.55 20.47 -29.53
N GLY A 158 -1.63 19.63 -29.98
CA GLY A 158 -0.57 20.00 -30.90
C GLY A 158 -0.06 18.81 -31.70
N VAL A 159 0.76 19.08 -32.70
CA VAL A 159 1.44 18.06 -33.50
C VAL A 159 2.93 18.12 -33.18
N VAL A 160 3.55 16.96 -32.99
CA VAL A 160 4.99 16.87 -32.78
C VAL A 160 5.72 17.33 -34.03
N SER A 161 6.43 18.44 -33.96
CA SER A 161 7.18 18.98 -35.09
C SER A 161 8.58 18.41 -35.21
N LYS A 162 9.28 18.25 -34.07
CA LYS A 162 10.66 17.80 -34.02
C LYS A 162 10.93 17.03 -32.71
N ILE A 163 11.79 16.06 -32.76
CA ILE A 163 12.35 15.37 -31.61
C ILE A 163 13.82 15.75 -31.50
N VAL A 164 14.21 16.29 -30.36
CA VAL A 164 15.58 16.76 -30.11
C VAL A 164 16.16 16.03 -28.90
N PRO A 165 17.51 15.89 -28.81
CA PRO A 165 18.17 15.39 -27.62
C PRO A 165 17.88 16.28 -26.41
N VAL A 166 17.96 15.71 -25.20
CA VAL A 166 17.71 16.45 -23.94
C VAL A 166 18.59 17.69 -23.80
N GLN A 167 19.81 17.63 -24.34
CA GLN A 167 20.79 18.74 -24.32
C GLN A 167 20.34 19.97 -25.09
N ASP A 168 19.53 19.77 -26.14
CA ASP A 168 19.02 20.83 -27.00
C ASP A 168 17.60 21.31 -26.58
N MET A 169 17.08 20.76 -25.49
CA MET A 169 15.79 21.17 -24.94
C MET A 169 15.91 22.45 -24.11
N PRO A 170 14.90 23.33 -24.14
CA PRO A 170 14.88 24.46 -23.23
C PRO A 170 14.87 23.99 -21.79
N SER A 171 15.74 24.58 -20.97
CA SER A 171 15.90 24.18 -19.57
C SER A 171 15.51 25.31 -18.62
N MET A 172 15.02 24.93 -17.45
CA MET A 172 14.79 25.87 -16.34
C MET A 172 16.12 26.25 -15.66
N ALA A 173 16.08 27.29 -14.81
CA ALA A 173 17.27 27.75 -14.07
C ALA A 173 17.95 26.66 -13.21
N ASN A 174 17.22 25.59 -12.87
CA ASN A 174 17.76 24.43 -12.13
C ASN A 174 18.39 23.35 -13.03
N GLY A 175 18.52 23.62 -14.34
CA GLY A 175 19.12 22.69 -15.33
C GLY A 175 18.22 21.53 -15.78
N LYS A 176 16.95 21.49 -15.36
CA LYS A 176 16.00 20.49 -15.85
C LYS A 176 15.30 20.97 -17.12
N PRO A 177 15.13 20.10 -18.14
CA PRO A 177 14.37 20.40 -19.34
C PRO A 177 12.88 20.57 -19.08
#